data_b8da3f649b94d63a88006b43dd719885
#
_entry.id   b8da3f649b94d63a88006b43dd719885
#
_cell.length_a   1.000
_cell.length_b   1.000
_cell.length_c   1.000
_cell.angle_alpha   90.00
_cell.angle_beta   90.00
_cell.angle_gamma   90.00
#
_symmetry.space_group_name_H-M   'P 1'
#
loop_
_entity.id
_entity.type
_entity.pdbx_description
1 polymer ?
#
loop_
_entity_poly.entity_id
_entity_poly.type
_entity_poly.pdbx_seq_one_letter_code
_entity_poly.pdbx_strand_id
1 'polypeptide(L)'
;LGRLLGAADDTLTLTECIQDENPGTTTLTFDHDGYYYAAYDSCSTDSLTFSHGEYETTYSKTTHRYLFDLGYVKAGETVSVTNTDADAVRFNVYELSIAAVESAYNTLNEQTLSVDDFSDTHISGHIDVKQAGQLVLSIPSEKGWTMKVDGKDAEYEDFSDTFVSIHLDEGEHEIELYYETPGLKAGAAISAGCVGVFLLLLLLRQIVKRRSRLKFKANSDR
;
A
#
# COMPACT_ATOMS: atom_id res chain seq x y z
N LEU A 1 -6.24 6.80 -11.91
CA LEU A 1 -6.42 8.23 -12.22
C LEU A 1 -7.86 8.55 -12.65
N GLY A 2 -8.46 7.83 -13.60
CA GLY A 2 -9.83 8.09 -14.05
C GLY A 2 -10.85 8.15 -12.93
N ARG A 3 -10.77 7.27 -11.93
CA ARG A 3 -11.65 7.31 -10.75
C ARG A 3 -11.48 8.58 -9.91
N LEU A 4 -10.25 9.06 -9.74
CA LEU A 4 -9.96 10.29 -9.00
C LEU A 4 -10.49 11.53 -9.73
N LEU A 5 -10.44 11.51 -11.07
CA LEU A 5 -10.89 12.62 -11.90
C LEU A 5 -12.39 12.54 -12.24
N GLY A 6 -13.07 11.43 -11.91
CA GLY A 6 -14.45 11.18 -12.35
C GLY A 6 -14.61 11.04 -13.86
N ALA A 7 -13.53 10.71 -14.56
CA ALA A 7 -13.45 10.60 -16.03
C ALA A 7 -13.01 9.20 -16.47
N ALA A 8 -13.07 8.94 -17.78
CA ALA A 8 -12.48 7.73 -18.35
C ALA A 8 -10.96 7.73 -18.16
N ASP A 9 -10.40 6.54 -17.90
CA ASP A 9 -8.96 6.38 -17.69
C ASP A 9 -8.30 6.07 -19.03
N ASP A 10 -7.68 7.06 -19.62
CA ASP A 10 -6.86 7.02 -20.84
C ASP A 10 -5.36 7.15 -20.57
N THR A 11 -4.98 6.94 -19.30
CA THR A 11 -3.57 6.98 -18.88
C THR A 11 -2.75 5.88 -19.53
N LEU A 12 -3.34 4.69 -19.70
CA LEU A 12 -2.73 3.54 -20.36
C LEU A 12 -3.51 3.21 -21.64
N THR A 13 -2.86 3.33 -22.77
CA THR A 13 -3.42 2.99 -24.07
C THR A 13 -2.93 1.61 -24.51
N LEU A 14 -3.86 0.69 -24.80
CA LEU A 14 -3.51 -0.64 -25.33
C LEU A 14 -2.86 -0.49 -26.71
N THR A 15 -1.60 -0.90 -26.82
CA THR A 15 -0.82 -0.86 -28.06
C THR A 15 -0.85 -2.19 -28.79
N GLU A 16 -0.67 -3.28 -28.06
CA GLU A 16 -0.58 -4.61 -28.65
C GLU A 16 -1.09 -5.70 -27.68
N CYS A 17 -1.68 -6.75 -28.25
CA CYS A 17 -2.06 -7.96 -27.50
C CYS A 17 -1.23 -9.12 -28.06
N ILE A 18 -0.39 -9.71 -27.23
CA ILE A 18 0.54 -10.75 -27.62
C ILE A 18 0.10 -12.08 -27.04
N GLN A 19 0.02 -13.07 -27.89
CA GLN A 19 -0.17 -14.44 -27.49
C GLN A 19 1.01 -15.26 -28.05
N ASP A 20 1.90 -15.69 -27.19
CA ASP A 20 2.97 -16.61 -27.54
C ASP A 20 2.58 -18.03 -27.05
N GLU A 21 2.45 -18.93 -28.01
CA GLU A 21 2.06 -20.33 -27.76
C GLU A 21 3.28 -21.25 -27.56
N ASN A 22 4.50 -20.72 -27.74
CA ASN A 22 5.70 -21.51 -27.65
C ASN A 22 6.68 -20.97 -26.59
N PRO A 23 7.39 -21.84 -25.87
CA PRO A 23 8.48 -21.39 -25.04
C PRO A 23 9.59 -20.78 -25.89
N GLY A 24 10.14 -19.66 -25.44
CA GLY A 24 11.22 -18.99 -26.17
C GLY A 24 11.29 -17.50 -25.90
N THR A 25 11.83 -16.79 -26.86
CA THR A 25 11.95 -15.34 -26.82
C THR A 25 11.09 -14.70 -27.89
N THR A 26 10.15 -13.86 -27.48
CA THR A 26 9.34 -12.99 -28.34
C THR A 26 9.94 -11.61 -28.36
N THR A 27 9.95 -10.95 -29.51
CA THR A 27 10.49 -9.60 -29.67
C THR A 27 9.38 -8.62 -30.00
N LEU A 28 9.27 -7.55 -29.21
CA LEU A 28 8.36 -6.42 -29.42
C LEU A 28 9.12 -5.28 -30.08
N THR A 29 8.53 -4.63 -31.08
CA THR A 29 9.09 -3.44 -31.72
C THR A 29 8.10 -2.29 -31.57
N PHE A 30 8.59 -1.11 -31.21
CA PHE A 30 7.80 0.06 -30.92
C PHE A 30 7.96 1.12 -32.02
N ASP A 31 6.85 1.76 -32.42
CA ASP A 31 6.82 2.70 -33.54
C ASP A 31 7.24 4.13 -33.11
N HIS A 32 7.17 4.42 -31.81
CA HIS A 32 7.48 5.74 -31.26
C HIS A 32 8.07 5.65 -29.88
N ASP A 33 8.69 6.75 -29.45
CA ASP A 33 9.29 6.88 -28.12
C ASP A 33 8.21 6.91 -27.07
N GLY A 34 8.35 6.13 -25.98
CA GLY A 34 7.34 6.11 -24.91
C GLY A 34 7.74 5.29 -23.71
N TYR A 35 6.94 5.40 -22.65
CA TYR A 35 6.98 4.49 -21.52
C TYR A 35 5.97 3.38 -21.72
N TYR A 36 6.41 2.14 -21.63
CA TYR A 36 5.58 0.99 -21.91
C TYR A 36 5.46 0.06 -20.72
N TYR A 37 4.30 -0.55 -20.60
CA TYR A 37 3.97 -1.52 -19.57
C TYR A 37 3.36 -2.76 -20.22
N ALA A 38 3.66 -3.92 -19.68
CA ALA A 38 2.98 -5.15 -20.06
C ALA A 38 2.08 -5.63 -18.91
N ALA A 39 0.82 -5.85 -19.19
CA ALA A 39 -0.10 -6.48 -18.26
C ALA A 39 -0.42 -7.89 -18.73
N TYR A 40 -0.38 -8.79 -17.85
CA TYR A 40 -0.48 -10.19 -18.01
C TYR A 40 -1.92 -10.67 -17.82
N ASP A 41 -2.43 -11.43 -18.79
CA ASP A 41 -3.82 -11.86 -18.80
C ASP A 41 -4.01 -13.28 -18.23
N SER A 42 -3.18 -14.21 -18.65
CA SER A 42 -3.16 -15.58 -18.10
C SER A 42 -1.88 -16.31 -18.47
N CYS A 43 -1.16 -16.85 -17.54
CA CYS A 43 -0.17 -17.89 -17.73
C CYS A 43 0.14 -18.62 -16.43
N SER A 44 0.78 -19.74 -16.55
CA SER A 44 1.34 -20.55 -15.47
C SER A 44 2.86 -20.61 -15.59
N THR A 45 3.50 -19.53 -16.03
CA THR A 45 4.96 -19.53 -16.14
C THR A 45 5.61 -19.16 -14.80
N ASP A 46 6.70 -19.84 -14.46
CA ASP A 46 7.44 -19.56 -13.24
C ASP A 46 8.23 -18.26 -13.32
N SER A 47 8.63 -17.85 -14.53
CA SER A 47 9.33 -16.57 -14.73
C SER A 47 9.19 -16.02 -16.15
N LEU A 48 9.14 -14.68 -16.23
CA LEU A 48 9.26 -13.91 -17.47
C LEU A 48 10.42 -12.93 -17.34
N THR A 49 11.30 -12.90 -18.33
CA THR A 49 12.39 -11.93 -18.40
C THR A 49 12.15 -10.95 -19.54
N PHE A 50 12.15 -9.67 -19.22
CA PHE A 50 12.10 -8.57 -20.18
C PHE A 50 13.49 -7.96 -20.29
N SER A 51 13.99 -7.81 -21.51
CA SER A 51 15.30 -7.21 -21.76
C SER A 51 15.24 -6.17 -22.89
N HIS A 52 15.89 -5.02 -22.66
CA HIS A 52 15.97 -3.91 -23.58
C HIS A 52 17.28 -3.15 -23.36
N GLY A 53 18.17 -3.15 -24.33
CA GLY A 53 19.52 -2.58 -24.19
C GLY A 53 20.28 -3.19 -23.02
N GLU A 54 20.67 -2.35 -22.05
CA GLU A 54 21.31 -2.80 -20.79
C GLU A 54 20.29 -3.09 -19.67
N TYR A 55 19.03 -2.81 -19.92
CA TYR A 55 17.95 -3.04 -18.96
C TYR A 55 17.46 -4.49 -19.08
N GLU A 56 17.49 -5.21 -17.97
CA GLU A 56 16.92 -6.55 -17.86
C GLU A 56 16.20 -6.70 -16.53
N THR A 57 14.98 -7.20 -16.57
CA THR A 57 14.22 -7.50 -15.36
C THR A 57 13.51 -8.84 -15.48
N THR A 58 13.53 -9.61 -14.41
CA THR A 58 12.91 -10.93 -14.33
C THR A 58 11.85 -10.94 -13.25
N TYR A 59 10.64 -11.32 -13.64
CA TYR A 59 9.51 -11.50 -12.75
C TYR A 59 9.29 -13.00 -12.50
N SER A 60 9.35 -13.39 -11.23
CA SER A 60 9.16 -14.78 -10.80
C SER A 60 7.75 -15.00 -10.22
N LYS A 61 7.25 -16.21 -10.32
CA LYS A 61 5.92 -16.60 -9.80
C LYS A 61 4.78 -15.82 -10.42
N THR A 62 4.75 -15.78 -11.73
CA THR A 62 3.77 -15.03 -12.54
C THR A 62 2.33 -15.57 -12.49
N THR A 63 2.00 -16.40 -11.50
CA THR A 63 0.63 -16.89 -11.25
C THR A 63 -0.36 -15.81 -10.80
N HIS A 64 0.16 -14.63 -10.42
CA HIS A 64 -0.64 -13.47 -10.06
C HIS A 64 -0.65 -12.45 -11.21
N ARG A 65 -1.67 -11.62 -11.29
CA ARG A 65 -1.72 -10.52 -12.28
C ARG A 65 -0.71 -9.46 -11.89
N TYR A 66 0.26 -9.21 -12.75
CA TYR A 66 1.26 -8.16 -12.59
C TYR A 66 1.18 -7.16 -13.71
N LEU A 67 1.54 -5.92 -13.39
CA LEU A 67 1.89 -4.92 -14.36
C LEU A 67 3.42 -4.85 -14.40
N PHE A 68 4.00 -5.17 -15.55
CA PHE A 68 5.44 -5.16 -15.78
C PHE A 68 5.86 -3.83 -16.37
N ASP A 69 6.86 -3.21 -15.80
CA ASP A 69 7.47 -2.00 -16.34
C ASP A 69 8.50 -2.39 -17.41
N LEU A 70 8.27 -1.96 -18.66
CA LEU A 70 9.22 -2.14 -19.76
C LEU A 70 10.19 -0.96 -19.87
N GLY A 71 9.96 0.10 -19.12
CA GLY A 71 10.76 1.32 -19.14
C GLY A 71 10.47 2.22 -20.33
N TYR A 72 11.39 3.16 -20.54
CA TYR A 72 11.37 4.05 -21.70
C TYR A 72 12.01 3.38 -22.90
N VAL A 73 11.26 3.22 -23.98
CA VAL A 73 11.68 2.57 -25.22
C VAL A 73 11.63 3.60 -26.34
N LYS A 74 12.66 3.65 -27.18
CA LYS A 74 12.72 4.54 -28.35
C LYS A 74 12.11 3.87 -29.58
N ALA A 75 11.63 4.69 -30.51
CA ALA A 75 11.16 4.24 -31.79
C ALA A 75 12.20 3.36 -32.52
N GLY A 76 11.77 2.21 -32.97
CA GLY A 76 12.63 1.20 -33.61
C GLY A 76 13.47 0.34 -32.68
N GLU A 77 13.46 0.62 -31.38
CA GLU A 77 14.05 -0.30 -30.38
C GLU A 77 13.16 -1.51 -30.15
N THR A 78 13.76 -2.58 -29.66
CA THR A 78 13.09 -3.85 -29.41
C THR A 78 13.20 -4.24 -27.94
N VAL A 79 12.10 -4.72 -27.39
CA VAL A 79 12.07 -5.39 -26.08
C VAL A 79 11.94 -6.89 -26.31
N SER A 80 12.86 -7.67 -25.79
CA SER A 80 12.78 -9.13 -25.82
C SER A 80 12.08 -9.64 -24.56
N VAL A 81 11.09 -10.50 -24.76
CA VAL A 81 10.37 -11.19 -23.67
C VAL A 81 10.72 -12.66 -23.74
N THR A 82 11.42 -13.15 -22.74
CA THR A 82 11.84 -14.55 -22.66
C THR A 82 10.97 -15.31 -21.66
N ASN A 83 10.30 -16.35 -22.15
CA ASN A 83 9.58 -17.33 -21.38
C ASN A 83 10.36 -18.66 -21.40
N THR A 84 10.76 -19.15 -20.23
CA THR A 84 11.52 -20.38 -20.10
C THR A 84 10.65 -21.63 -19.96
N ASP A 85 9.36 -21.44 -19.69
CA ASP A 85 8.43 -22.54 -19.46
C ASP A 85 7.68 -22.94 -20.74
N ALA A 86 7.10 -24.13 -20.70
CA ALA A 86 6.41 -24.71 -21.85
C ALA A 86 4.98 -24.15 -22.09
N ASP A 87 4.49 -23.34 -21.18
CA ASP A 87 3.13 -22.84 -21.25
C ASP A 87 3.02 -21.56 -22.08
N ALA A 88 1.91 -21.43 -22.81
CA ALA A 88 1.62 -20.22 -23.58
C ALA A 88 1.48 -18.98 -22.67
N VAL A 89 2.05 -17.87 -23.09
CA VAL A 89 1.97 -16.59 -22.41
C VAL A 89 1.09 -15.64 -23.21
N ARG A 90 0.12 -15.02 -22.54
CA ARG A 90 -0.70 -13.97 -23.10
C ARG A 90 -0.53 -12.70 -22.29
N PHE A 91 -0.09 -11.64 -22.91
CA PHE A 91 0.03 -10.33 -22.29
C PHE A 91 -0.37 -9.19 -23.22
N ASN A 92 -0.84 -8.11 -22.61
CA ASN A 92 -1.20 -6.88 -23.30
C ASN A 92 -0.13 -5.84 -23.04
N VAL A 93 0.30 -5.13 -24.07
CA VAL A 93 1.26 -4.03 -23.97
C VAL A 93 0.50 -2.71 -24.01
N TYR A 94 0.84 -1.83 -23.08
CA TYR A 94 0.23 -0.52 -22.93
C TYR A 94 1.29 0.57 -23.00
N GLU A 95 0.95 1.66 -23.64
CA GLU A 95 1.72 2.90 -23.58
C GLU A 95 1.17 3.80 -22.48
N LEU A 96 2.07 4.40 -21.69
CA LEU A 96 1.73 5.42 -20.71
C LEU A 96 1.58 6.78 -21.41
N SER A 97 0.39 7.35 -21.39
CA SER A 97 0.15 8.71 -21.84
C SER A 97 0.68 9.73 -20.83
N ILE A 98 1.87 10.25 -21.08
CA ILE A 98 2.46 11.31 -20.22
C ILE A 98 1.55 12.54 -20.21
N ALA A 99 0.95 12.90 -21.33
CA ALA A 99 0.03 14.04 -21.40
C ALA A 99 -1.21 13.84 -20.52
N ALA A 100 -1.75 12.62 -20.44
CA ALA A 100 -2.87 12.30 -19.56
C ALA A 100 -2.46 12.37 -18.09
N VAL A 101 -1.25 11.89 -17.75
CA VAL A 101 -0.69 11.99 -16.36
C VAL A 101 -0.49 13.45 -15.98
N GLU A 102 0.12 14.26 -16.85
CA GLU A 102 0.34 15.69 -16.57
C GLU A 102 -0.98 16.46 -16.43
N SER A 103 -1.96 16.18 -17.30
CA SER A 103 -3.28 16.79 -17.19
C SER A 103 -3.97 16.42 -15.87
N ALA A 104 -3.91 15.15 -15.49
CA ALA A 104 -4.45 14.67 -14.23
C ALA A 104 -3.76 15.31 -13.03
N TYR A 105 -2.43 15.37 -13.04
CA TYR A 105 -1.64 16.03 -12.00
C TYR A 105 -2.02 17.49 -11.84
N ASN A 106 -2.11 18.24 -12.93
CA ASN A 106 -2.46 19.65 -12.89
C ASN A 106 -3.86 19.86 -12.31
N THR A 107 -4.84 19.05 -12.72
CA THR A 107 -6.21 19.12 -12.19
C THR A 107 -6.25 18.81 -10.69
N LEU A 108 -5.60 17.73 -10.25
CA LEU A 108 -5.57 17.36 -8.84
C LEU A 108 -4.79 18.35 -7.98
N ASN A 109 -3.77 19.01 -8.56
CA ASN A 109 -2.94 19.96 -7.86
C ASN A 109 -3.60 21.34 -7.67
N GLU A 110 -4.74 21.60 -8.32
CA GLU A 110 -5.49 22.84 -8.12
C GLU A 110 -6.08 22.92 -6.71
N GLN A 111 -6.40 21.78 -6.10
CA GLN A 111 -6.98 21.70 -4.77
C GLN A 111 -6.31 20.56 -3.99
N THR A 112 -5.26 20.89 -3.24
CA THR A 112 -4.51 19.94 -2.43
C THR A 112 -4.56 20.30 -0.96
N LEU A 113 -4.51 19.30 -0.10
CA LEU A 113 -4.31 19.51 1.34
C LEU A 113 -2.90 20.06 1.57
N SER A 114 -2.81 21.24 2.17
CA SER A 114 -1.57 21.77 2.71
C SER A 114 -1.31 21.13 4.05
N VAL A 115 -0.30 20.29 4.15
CA VAL A 115 0.03 19.54 5.38
C VAL A 115 0.83 20.45 6.32
N ASP A 116 0.34 20.63 7.53
CA ASP A 116 0.96 21.46 8.57
C ASP A 116 1.82 20.63 9.53
N ASP A 117 1.33 19.42 9.91
CA ASP A 117 2.07 18.46 10.73
C ASP A 117 1.89 17.04 10.19
N PHE A 118 2.98 16.27 10.23
CA PHE A 118 2.99 14.88 9.76
C PHE A 118 3.86 14.02 10.69
N SER A 119 3.22 13.03 11.30
CA SER A 119 3.88 12.00 12.09
C SER A 119 3.23 10.63 11.86
N ASP A 120 3.82 9.59 12.44
CA ASP A 120 3.30 8.20 12.31
C ASP A 120 1.89 8.02 12.89
N THR A 121 1.43 8.92 13.74
CA THR A 121 0.15 8.79 14.46
C THR A 121 -0.71 10.04 14.39
N HIS A 122 -0.25 11.10 13.75
CA HIS A 122 -0.98 12.35 13.63
C HIS A 122 -0.63 13.05 12.32
N ILE A 123 -1.65 13.49 11.62
CA ILE A 123 -1.53 14.29 10.40
C ILE A 123 -2.52 15.44 10.54
N SER A 124 -2.07 16.65 10.29
CA SER A 124 -2.96 17.81 10.21
C SER A 124 -2.62 18.69 9.02
N GLY A 125 -3.62 19.39 8.54
CA GLY A 125 -3.47 20.30 7.41
C GLY A 125 -4.75 21.07 7.13
N HIS A 126 -4.66 21.96 6.17
CA HIS A 126 -5.79 22.79 5.73
C HIS A 126 -5.96 22.71 4.21
N ILE A 127 -7.19 22.89 3.76
CA ILE A 127 -7.57 22.91 2.34
C ILE A 127 -8.63 23.97 2.09
N ASP A 128 -8.47 24.72 1.00
CA ASP A 128 -9.49 25.63 0.49
C ASP A 128 -10.21 24.96 -0.69
N VAL A 129 -11.39 24.40 -0.41
CA VAL A 129 -12.18 23.64 -1.38
C VAL A 129 -12.96 24.62 -2.25
N LYS A 130 -12.61 24.69 -3.54
CA LYS A 130 -13.27 25.58 -4.52
C LYS A 130 -14.56 25.00 -5.07
N GLN A 131 -14.66 23.68 -5.09
CA GLN A 131 -15.83 22.94 -5.52
C GLN A 131 -15.98 21.70 -4.64
N ALA A 132 -17.19 21.53 -4.08
CA ALA A 132 -17.47 20.38 -3.23
C ALA A 132 -17.10 19.06 -3.90
N GLY A 133 -16.44 18.18 -3.17
CA GLY A 133 -15.91 16.93 -3.71
C GLY A 133 -15.29 16.03 -2.68
N GLN A 134 -14.61 15.01 -3.14
CA GLN A 134 -13.97 14.01 -2.29
C GLN A 134 -12.47 14.29 -2.16
N LEU A 135 -12.03 14.60 -0.95
CA LEU A 135 -10.61 14.61 -0.62
C LEU A 135 -10.17 13.17 -0.43
N VAL A 136 -9.16 12.74 -1.21
CA VAL A 136 -8.55 11.43 -1.11
C VAL A 136 -7.14 11.58 -0.59
N LEU A 137 -6.84 10.88 0.49
CA LEU A 137 -5.52 10.86 1.10
C LEU A 137 -4.80 9.56 0.72
N SER A 138 -3.53 9.64 0.32
CA SER A 138 -2.72 8.47 -0.02
C SER A 138 -2.29 7.67 1.22
N ILE A 139 -3.23 7.43 2.12
CA ILE A 139 -3.07 6.71 3.38
C ILE A 139 -3.96 5.47 3.30
N PRO A 140 -3.44 4.28 3.64
CA PRO A 140 -4.26 3.07 3.68
C PRO A 140 -5.45 3.24 4.64
N SER A 141 -6.64 2.86 4.17
CA SER A 141 -7.84 2.84 4.99
C SER A 141 -7.81 1.65 5.94
N GLU A 142 -7.18 1.83 7.09
CA GLU A 142 -7.04 0.82 8.11
C GLU A 142 -7.83 1.18 9.38
N LYS A 143 -8.25 0.15 10.10
CA LYS A 143 -8.86 0.33 11.43
C LYS A 143 -7.84 0.98 12.37
N GLY A 144 -8.22 2.07 12.97
CA GLY A 144 -7.36 2.79 13.92
C GLY A 144 -7.26 4.27 13.61
N TRP A 145 -7.58 4.69 12.39
CA TRP A 145 -7.72 6.09 12.05
C TRP A 145 -9.00 6.69 12.63
N THR A 146 -8.89 7.87 13.15
CA THR A 146 -10.00 8.78 13.48
C THR A 146 -9.74 10.12 12.80
N MET A 147 -10.79 10.73 12.28
CA MET A 147 -10.68 11.98 11.53
C MET A 147 -11.51 13.06 12.19
N LYS A 148 -11.01 14.29 12.12
CA LYS A 148 -11.79 15.49 12.41
C LYS A 148 -11.73 16.45 11.24
N VAL A 149 -12.85 17.12 11.03
CA VAL A 149 -12.99 18.23 10.09
C VAL A 149 -13.50 19.43 10.89
N ASP A 150 -12.78 20.53 10.84
CA ASP A 150 -13.09 21.77 11.57
C ASP A 150 -13.29 21.52 13.09
N GLY A 151 -12.42 20.66 13.66
CA GLY A 151 -12.46 20.27 15.07
C GLY A 151 -13.61 19.34 15.48
N LYS A 152 -14.44 18.88 14.55
CA LYS A 152 -15.55 17.93 14.79
C LYS A 152 -15.19 16.55 14.27
N ASP A 153 -15.59 15.52 15.02
CA ASP A 153 -15.41 14.13 14.59
C ASP A 153 -16.16 13.91 13.26
N ALA A 154 -15.47 13.28 12.30
CA ALA A 154 -15.97 12.99 10.97
C ALA A 154 -15.74 11.52 10.63
N GLU A 155 -16.68 10.90 9.92
CA GLU A 155 -16.52 9.58 9.38
C GLU A 155 -15.83 9.66 8.00
N TYR A 156 -14.80 8.89 7.80
CA TYR A 156 -14.13 8.78 6.50
C TYR A 156 -14.65 7.56 5.74
N GLU A 157 -14.46 7.58 4.43
CA GLU A 157 -14.89 6.54 3.51
C GLU A 157 -13.66 5.84 2.92
N ASP A 158 -13.86 4.62 2.42
CA ASP A 158 -12.84 3.86 1.70
C ASP A 158 -12.88 4.21 0.21
N PHE A 159 -11.88 4.93 -0.28
CA PHE A 159 -11.72 5.14 -1.71
C PHE A 159 -11.05 3.93 -2.35
N SER A 160 -11.77 3.25 -3.25
CA SER A 160 -11.30 2.04 -3.96
C SER A 160 -10.81 0.92 -3.02
N ASP A 161 -11.46 0.73 -1.88
CA ASP A 161 -11.11 -0.25 -0.85
C ASP A 161 -9.63 -0.17 -0.40
N THR A 162 -9.03 1.01 -0.49
CA THR A 162 -7.59 1.17 -0.26
C THR A 162 -7.26 2.42 0.52
N PHE A 163 -7.80 3.58 0.15
CA PHE A 163 -7.36 4.87 0.69
C PHE A 163 -8.43 5.54 1.53
N VAL A 164 -7.98 6.31 2.51
CA VAL A 164 -8.86 7.18 3.30
C VAL A 164 -9.38 8.30 2.42
N SER A 165 -10.69 8.55 2.48
CA SER A 165 -11.31 9.69 1.79
C SER A 165 -12.44 10.30 2.60
N ILE A 166 -12.77 11.55 2.30
CA ILE A 166 -13.87 12.27 2.92
C ILE A 166 -14.48 13.27 1.94
N HIS A 167 -15.81 13.40 1.97
CA HIS A 167 -16.50 14.43 1.22
C HIS A 167 -16.41 15.77 1.95
N LEU A 168 -16.00 16.83 1.24
CA LEU A 168 -15.92 18.19 1.75
C LEU A 168 -16.81 19.11 0.91
N ASP A 169 -17.48 20.03 1.57
CA ASP A 169 -18.20 21.13 0.93
C ASP A 169 -17.23 22.24 0.49
N GLU A 170 -17.73 23.25 -0.22
CA GLU A 170 -16.95 24.44 -0.57
C GLU A 170 -16.57 25.23 0.67
N GLY A 171 -15.31 25.66 0.75
CA GLY A 171 -14.80 26.49 1.84
C GLY A 171 -13.43 26.07 2.34
N GLU A 172 -12.97 26.77 3.37
CA GLU A 172 -11.74 26.44 4.09
C GLU A 172 -12.05 25.37 5.15
N HIS A 173 -11.27 24.30 5.15
CA HIS A 173 -11.38 23.21 6.11
C HIS A 173 -10.06 22.88 6.76
N GLU A 174 -10.10 22.60 8.06
CA GLU A 174 -9.01 22.03 8.82
C GLU A 174 -9.25 20.52 8.97
N ILE A 175 -8.25 19.73 8.57
CA ILE A 175 -8.31 18.27 8.60
C ILE A 175 -7.30 17.74 9.60
N GLU A 176 -7.75 16.91 10.52
CA GLU A 176 -6.90 16.21 11.47
C GLU A 176 -7.17 14.71 11.43
N LEU A 177 -6.11 13.91 11.35
CA LEU A 177 -6.15 12.45 11.46
C LEU A 177 -5.31 12.00 12.64
N TYR A 178 -5.85 11.08 13.42
CA TYR A 178 -5.17 10.42 14.53
C TYR A 178 -5.21 8.92 14.34
N TYR A 179 -4.07 8.27 14.51
CA TYR A 179 -3.97 6.81 14.43
C TYR A 179 -3.71 6.20 15.80
N GLU A 180 -4.55 5.25 16.17
CA GLU A 180 -4.34 4.40 17.33
C GLU A 180 -4.29 2.94 16.91
N THR A 181 -3.16 2.28 17.18
CA THR A 181 -3.00 0.86 16.82
C THR A 181 -4.08 0.02 17.50
N PRO A 182 -4.93 -0.69 16.72
CA PRO A 182 -5.98 -1.53 17.27
C PRO A 182 -5.44 -2.59 18.24
N GLY A 183 -6.06 -2.68 19.42
CA GLY A 183 -5.67 -3.66 20.41
C GLY A 183 -4.48 -3.31 21.29
N LEU A 184 -3.76 -2.20 21.04
CA LEU A 184 -2.58 -1.80 21.81
C LEU A 184 -2.90 -1.63 23.29
N LYS A 185 -3.97 -0.90 23.63
CA LYS A 185 -4.40 -0.70 25.03
C LYS A 185 -4.79 -2.02 25.70
N ALA A 186 -5.52 -2.88 25.01
CA ALA A 186 -5.92 -4.18 25.53
C ALA A 186 -4.70 -5.10 25.75
N GLY A 187 -3.79 -5.16 24.79
CA GLY A 187 -2.54 -5.93 24.90
C GLY A 187 -1.66 -5.45 26.05
N ALA A 188 -1.51 -4.15 26.20
CA ALA A 188 -0.76 -3.55 27.31
C ALA A 188 -1.38 -3.91 28.68
N ALA A 189 -2.70 -3.83 28.81
CA ALA A 189 -3.39 -4.19 30.04
C ALA A 189 -3.22 -5.68 30.39
N ILE A 190 -3.34 -6.58 29.40
CA ILE A 190 -3.11 -8.02 29.59
C ILE A 190 -1.66 -8.27 30.03
N SER A 191 -0.70 -7.66 29.37
CA SER A 191 0.72 -7.81 29.67
C SER A 191 1.04 -7.32 31.09
N ALA A 192 0.52 -6.16 31.48
CA ALA A 192 0.67 -5.65 32.84
C ALA A 192 0.05 -6.58 33.90
N GLY A 193 -1.13 -7.14 33.61
CA GLY A 193 -1.80 -8.14 34.43
C GLY A 193 -0.95 -9.40 34.61
N CYS A 194 -0.39 -9.94 33.55
CA CYS A 194 0.49 -11.11 33.58
C CYS A 194 1.76 -10.86 34.44
N VAL A 195 2.39 -9.71 34.27
CA VAL A 195 3.54 -9.30 35.08
C VAL A 195 3.15 -9.19 36.54
N GLY A 196 2.00 -8.58 36.87
CA GLY A 196 1.47 -8.48 38.21
C GLY A 196 1.25 -9.85 38.88
N VAL A 197 0.62 -10.78 38.19
CA VAL A 197 0.42 -12.17 38.65
C VAL A 197 1.76 -12.86 38.85
N PHE A 198 2.71 -12.72 37.98
CA PHE A 198 4.05 -13.31 38.10
C PHE A 198 4.76 -12.80 39.33
N LEU A 199 4.76 -11.49 39.57
CA LEU A 199 5.36 -10.89 40.78
C LEU A 199 4.68 -11.38 42.07
N LEU A 200 3.35 -11.49 42.06
CA LEU A 200 2.59 -12.02 43.18
C LEU A 200 3.01 -13.47 43.53
N LEU A 201 3.14 -14.32 42.52
CA LEU A 201 3.59 -15.70 42.68
C LEU A 201 5.01 -15.77 43.28
N LEU A 202 5.93 -14.90 42.84
CA LEU A 202 7.26 -14.80 43.40
C LEU A 202 7.24 -14.39 44.89
N LEU A 203 6.41 -13.42 45.26
CA LEU A 203 6.22 -12.98 46.62
C LEU A 203 5.65 -14.10 47.50
N LEU A 204 4.60 -14.77 47.03
CA LEU A 204 4.02 -15.92 47.74
C LEU A 204 5.07 -17.03 47.97
N ARG A 205 5.85 -17.37 46.95
CA ARG A 205 6.95 -18.33 47.05
C ARG A 205 7.97 -17.92 48.11
N GLN A 206 8.35 -16.65 48.18
CA GLN A 206 9.27 -16.14 49.21
C GLN A 206 8.68 -16.25 50.62
N ILE A 207 7.40 -15.91 50.80
CA ILE A 207 6.71 -15.99 52.06
C ILE A 207 6.64 -17.45 52.55
N VAL A 208 6.26 -18.39 51.70
CA VAL A 208 6.21 -19.81 52.00
C VAL A 208 7.60 -20.32 52.39
N LYS A 209 8.65 -19.97 51.65
CA LYS A 209 10.04 -20.36 51.95
C LYS A 209 10.53 -19.80 53.30
N ARG A 210 10.16 -18.55 53.62
CA ARG A 210 10.49 -17.97 54.94
C ARG A 210 9.76 -18.69 56.09
N ARG A 211 8.47 -18.98 55.91
CA ARG A 211 7.69 -19.73 56.93
C ARG A 211 8.23 -21.15 57.15
N SER A 212 8.63 -21.86 56.10
CA SER A 212 9.24 -23.19 56.21
C SER A 212 10.57 -23.16 56.94
N ARG A 213 11.42 -22.16 56.74
CA ARG A 213 12.69 -21.98 57.42
C ARG A 213 12.50 -21.69 58.90
N LEU A 214 11.52 -20.87 59.28
CA LEU A 214 11.20 -20.55 60.66
C LEU A 214 10.66 -21.78 61.42
N LYS A 215 9.81 -22.60 60.81
CA LYS A 215 9.32 -23.87 61.43
C LYS A 215 10.43 -24.87 61.61
N PHE A 216 11.39 -24.98 60.64
CA PHE A 216 12.54 -25.90 60.83
C PHE A 216 13.46 -25.48 61.98
N LYS A 217 13.72 -24.17 62.14
CA LYS A 217 14.55 -23.63 63.20
C LYS A 217 13.88 -23.85 64.57
N ALA A 218 12.57 -23.63 64.71
CA ALA A 218 11.84 -23.85 65.97
C ALA A 218 11.76 -25.33 66.40
N ASN A 219 11.90 -26.28 65.46
CA ASN A 219 11.93 -27.72 65.75
C ASN A 219 13.34 -28.24 66.04
N SER A 220 14.41 -27.50 65.67
CA SER A 220 15.82 -27.86 66.00
C SER A 220 16.29 -27.38 67.37
N ASP A 221 15.55 -26.42 67.95
CA ASP A 221 15.85 -25.83 69.25
C ASP A 221 15.04 -26.50 70.42
N ARG A 222 14.39 -27.63 70.12
CA ARG A 222 13.75 -28.54 71.09
C ARG A 222 14.53 -29.87 71.19
#